data_b1e4f7aa161db719c3edbb36eae53b62
#
_entry.id   b1e4f7aa161db719c3edbb36eae53b62
#
_cell.length_a   1.000
_cell.length_b   1.000
_cell.length_c   1.000
_cell.angle_alpha   90.00
_cell.angle_beta   90.00
_cell.angle_gamma   90.00
#
_symmetry.space_group_name_H-M   'P 1'
#
loop_
_entity.id
_entity.type
_entity.pdbx_description
1 polymer ?
#
loop_
_entity_poly.entity_id
_entity_poly.type
_entity_poly.pdbx_seq_one_letter_code
_entity_poly.pdbx_strand_id
1 'polypeptide(L)'
;MTQYARPDSDVSRNSEWTNSSSGTTDLYSFIDEDTADDTDYIKFNSSWSESTSSVRFSLSDITEPADLSTVKIVFRSKAYQAWFSDIDGAVILYQGSSAIAQKNYDNASQWGGSSF
;
A
#
# COMPACT_ATOMS: atom_id res chain seq x y z
N MET A 1 2.16 -19.85 -15.58
CA MET A 1 1.95 -19.89 -14.09
C MET A 1 1.87 -18.48 -13.58
N THR A 2 0.88 -18.16 -12.76
CA THR A 2 0.80 -16.86 -12.09
C THR A 2 1.80 -16.81 -10.94
N GLN A 3 2.63 -15.77 -10.88
CA GLN A 3 3.56 -15.52 -9.79
C GLN A 3 3.10 -14.29 -9.00
N TYR A 4 3.29 -14.30 -7.70
CA TYR A 4 2.96 -13.19 -6.83
C TYR A 4 4.22 -12.72 -6.09
N ALA A 5 4.60 -11.47 -6.33
CA ALA A 5 5.55 -10.78 -5.46
C ALA A 5 4.77 -10.18 -4.29
N ARG A 6 5.25 -10.43 -3.07
CA ARG A 6 4.63 -9.93 -1.84
C ARG A 6 5.59 -9.03 -1.10
N PRO A 7 5.10 -8.08 -0.31
CA PRO A 7 5.96 -7.35 0.60
C PRO A 7 6.80 -8.32 1.45
N ASP A 8 8.09 -8.07 1.53
CA ASP A 8 9.04 -8.92 2.27
C ASP A 8 9.94 -8.14 3.22
N SER A 9 9.98 -6.82 3.11
CA SER A 9 10.62 -5.97 4.11
C SER A 9 10.18 -4.51 4.00
N ASP A 10 10.28 -3.76 5.12
CA ASP A 10 10.11 -2.33 5.15
C ASP A 10 11.35 -1.64 4.57
N VAL A 11 11.17 -0.78 3.57
CA VAL A 11 12.25 0.04 3.00
C VAL A 11 12.27 1.42 3.65
N SER A 12 11.12 2.07 3.74
CA SER A 12 11.00 3.39 4.36
C SER A 12 9.59 3.61 4.88
N ARG A 13 9.46 4.46 5.88
CA ARG A 13 8.19 4.78 6.51
C ARG A 13 8.21 6.18 7.10
N ASN A 14 7.19 6.97 6.81
CA ASN A 14 6.90 8.17 7.59
C ASN A 14 6.19 7.78 8.91
N SER A 15 6.30 8.65 9.91
CA SER A 15 5.85 8.38 11.28
C SER A 15 4.36 8.08 11.42
N GLU A 16 3.54 8.57 10.48
CA GLU A 16 2.10 8.42 10.46
C GLU A 16 1.61 7.01 10.08
N TRP A 17 2.48 6.20 9.48
CA TRP A 17 2.14 4.83 9.10
C TRP A 17 2.42 3.86 10.24
N THR A 18 1.42 3.07 10.59
CA THR A 18 1.48 2.05 11.64
C THR A 18 0.72 0.79 11.20
N ASN A 19 0.97 -0.32 11.88
CA ASN A 19 0.14 -1.53 11.72
C ASN A 19 -1.19 -1.41 12.49
N SER A 20 -2.05 -2.42 12.36
CA SER A 20 -3.36 -2.51 13.01
C SER A 20 -3.28 -2.35 14.53
N SER A 21 -2.19 -2.78 15.15
CA SER A 21 -1.93 -2.67 16.60
C SER A 21 -1.17 -1.40 17.01
N SER A 22 -1.00 -0.44 16.09
CA SER A 22 -0.24 0.81 16.29
C SER A 22 1.28 0.62 16.43
N GLY A 23 1.80 -0.53 16.04
CA GLY A 23 3.24 -0.80 15.91
C GLY A 23 3.84 -0.10 14.70
N THR A 24 5.15 0.09 14.71
CA THR A 24 5.89 0.89 13.73
C THR A 24 7.01 0.13 13.03
N THR A 25 7.15 -1.15 13.28
CA THR A 25 8.18 -2.03 12.71
C THR A 25 7.53 -3.21 12.00
N ASP A 26 8.24 -3.75 11.03
CA ASP A 26 7.80 -4.92 10.25
C ASP A 26 6.38 -4.77 9.68
N LEU A 27 6.08 -3.58 9.14
CA LEU A 27 4.76 -3.28 8.58
C LEU A 27 4.43 -4.19 7.40
N TYR A 28 5.45 -4.64 6.67
CA TYR A 28 5.28 -5.56 5.55
C TYR A 28 4.53 -6.84 5.94
N SER A 29 4.77 -7.36 7.16
CA SER A 29 4.16 -8.61 7.63
C SER A 29 2.66 -8.52 7.90
N PHE A 30 2.10 -7.32 7.82
CA PHE A 30 0.66 -7.04 7.95
C PHE A 30 -0.04 -6.88 6.60
N ILE A 31 0.66 -7.13 5.50
CA ILE A 31 0.13 -7.01 4.13
C ILE A 31 0.76 -8.02 3.16
N ASP A 32 1.38 -9.10 3.67
CA ASP A 32 2.07 -10.12 2.88
C ASP A 32 1.27 -11.42 2.67
N GLU A 33 0.03 -11.48 3.13
CA GLU A 33 -0.78 -12.68 3.14
C GLU A 33 -1.22 -13.14 1.75
N ASP A 34 -1.38 -14.45 1.59
CA ASP A 34 -1.97 -15.08 0.40
C ASP A 34 -3.47 -14.80 0.26
N THR A 35 -4.14 -14.68 1.37
CA THR A 35 -5.56 -14.38 1.46
C THR A 35 -5.75 -13.14 2.31
N ALA A 36 -6.48 -12.16 1.80
CA ALA A 36 -6.68 -10.90 2.51
C ALA A 36 -7.31 -11.13 3.90
N ASP A 37 -6.66 -10.58 4.93
CA ASP A 37 -7.15 -10.55 6.30
C ASP A 37 -7.51 -9.11 6.68
N ASP A 38 -8.79 -8.83 6.91
CA ASP A 38 -9.26 -7.49 7.24
C ASP A 38 -8.93 -7.08 8.68
N THR A 39 -8.36 -7.97 9.49
CA THR A 39 -7.88 -7.67 10.84
C THR A 39 -6.39 -7.35 10.88
N ASP A 40 -5.67 -7.69 9.81
CA ASP A 40 -4.25 -7.48 9.64
C ASP A 40 -4.00 -6.47 8.51
N TYR A 41 -3.56 -5.26 8.87
CA TYR A 41 -3.45 -4.16 7.92
C TYR A 41 -2.46 -3.09 8.41
N ILE A 42 -2.02 -2.27 7.49
CA ILE A 42 -1.34 -1.01 7.80
C ILE A 42 -2.31 0.15 7.68
N LYS A 43 -2.11 1.17 8.49
CA LYS A 43 -2.96 2.36 8.51
C LYS A 43 -2.13 3.64 8.51
N PHE A 44 -2.68 4.64 7.87
CA PHE A 44 -2.19 6.00 7.90
C PHE A 44 -3.01 6.81 8.90
N ASN A 45 -2.32 7.36 9.91
CA ASN A 45 -2.92 8.23 10.90
C ASN A 45 -2.45 9.66 10.68
N SER A 46 -3.20 10.44 9.91
CA SER A 46 -2.95 11.86 9.76
C SER A 46 -3.61 12.65 10.87
N SER A 47 -2.87 13.52 11.52
CA SER A 47 -3.43 14.63 12.27
C SER A 47 -3.56 15.83 11.35
N TRP A 48 -4.72 16.33 11.12
CA TRP A 48 -5.19 17.63 10.57
C TRP A 48 -4.24 18.51 9.71
N SER A 49 -2.99 18.15 9.45
CA SER A 49 -2.09 18.90 8.59
C SER A 49 -1.97 18.22 7.23
N GLU A 50 -1.99 19.00 6.19
CA GLU A 50 -1.62 18.58 4.83
C GLU A 50 -0.19 18.05 4.87
N SER A 51 -0.02 16.75 5.03
CA SER A 51 1.29 16.14 4.98
C SER A 51 1.31 15.04 3.93
N THR A 52 2.28 15.11 3.05
CA THR A 52 2.60 13.99 2.19
C THR A 52 3.31 12.94 3.03
N SER A 53 2.70 11.77 3.14
CA SER A 53 3.24 10.66 3.91
C SER A 53 3.32 9.43 3.05
N SER A 54 4.38 8.66 3.21
CA SER A 54 4.61 7.45 2.42
C SER A 54 5.13 6.30 3.27
N VAL A 55 4.84 5.09 2.79
CA VAL A 55 5.45 3.85 3.23
C VAL A 55 5.91 3.09 1.99
N ARG A 56 7.06 2.46 2.07
CA ARG A 56 7.63 1.72 0.95
C ARG A 56 8.12 0.36 1.42
N PHE A 57 7.82 -0.65 0.63
CA PHE A 57 8.19 -2.03 0.86
C PHE A 57 9.05 -2.56 -0.29
N SER A 58 9.96 -3.49 0.01
CA SER A 58 10.48 -4.37 -1.01
C SER A 58 9.48 -5.50 -1.27
N LEU A 59 9.59 -6.10 -2.44
CA LEU A 59 8.79 -7.24 -2.84
C LEU A 59 9.69 -8.46 -3.00
N SER A 60 9.15 -9.62 -2.66
CA SER A 60 9.83 -10.89 -2.89
C SER A 60 10.15 -11.09 -4.37
N ASP A 61 11.23 -11.80 -4.63
CA ASP A 61 11.68 -12.09 -5.99
C ASP A 61 10.68 -12.95 -6.74
N ILE A 62 10.47 -12.58 -8.00
CA ILE A 62 9.75 -13.39 -9.00
C ILE A 62 10.64 -13.59 -10.22
N THR A 63 10.37 -14.62 -10.98
CA THR A 63 10.97 -14.78 -12.29
C THR A 63 10.44 -13.70 -13.23
N GLU A 64 11.30 -13.01 -13.97
CA GLU A 64 10.86 -12.00 -14.92
C GLU A 64 9.80 -12.57 -15.87
N PRO A 65 8.63 -11.91 -16.01
CA PRO A 65 7.62 -12.34 -16.97
C PRO A 65 8.09 -12.06 -18.40
N ALA A 66 7.76 -12.95 -19.29
CA ALA A 66 8.05 -12.78 -20.73
C ALA A 66 7.23 -11.64 -21.37
N ASP A 67 6.11 -11.27 -20.74
CA ASP A 67 5.22 -10.20 -21.18
C ASP A 67 4.84 -9.31 -19.99
N LEU A 68 5.33 -8.08 -20.00
CA LEU A 68 5.09 -7.09 -18.96
C LEU A 68 3.65 -6.55 -18.97
N SER A 69 2.90 -6.73 -20.05
CA SER A 69 1.50 -6.29 -20.12
C SER A 69 0.58 -7.04 -19.17
N THR A 70 1.03 -8.18 -18.67
CA THR A 70 0.29 -9.01 -17.71
C THR A 70 0.59 -8.70 -16.25
N VAL A 71 1.57 -7.83 -15.98
CA VAL A 71 1.95 -7.44 -14.61
C VAL A 71 0.87 -6.53 -14.02
N LYS A 72 0.38 -6.89 -12.83
CA LYS A 72 -0.65 -6.12 -12.12
C LYS A 72 -0.28 -5.96 -10.66
N ILE A 73 -0.57 -4.79 -10.11
CA ILE A 73 -0.59 -4.59 -8.67
C ILE A 73 -2.02 -4.87 -8.21
N VAL A 74 -2.17 -5.79 -7.27
CA VAL A 74 -3.44 -6.09 -6.61
C VAL A 74 -3.30 -5.72 -5.14
N PHE A 75 -4.18 -4.88 -4.65
CA PHE A 75 -4.19 -4.50 -3.24
C PHE A 75 -5.63 -4.25 -2.78
N ARG A 76 -5.83 -4.35 -1.50
CA ARG A 76 -7.10 -4.07 -0.85
C ARG A 76 -6.95 -2.86 0.07
N SER A 77 -7.88 -1.94 -0.02
CA SER A 77 -7.81 -0.71 0.77
C SER A 77 -9.18 -0.33 1.29
N LYS A 78 -9.16 0.42 2.38
CA LYS A 78 -10.33 1.05 2.97
C LYS A 78 -9.96 2.46 3.38
N ALA A 79 -10.79 3.43 3.00
CA ALA A 79 -10.69 4.79 3.49
C ALA A 79 -11.71 5.02 4.59
N TYR A 80 -11.24 5.52 5.73
CA TYR A 80 -12.11 6.06 6.77
C TYR A 80 -12.16 7.57 6.59
N GLN A 81 -13.29 8.06 6.11
CA GLN A 81 -13.47 9.47 5.88
C GLN A 81 -13.99 10.14 7.17
N ALA A 82 -13.14 10.96 7.77
CA ALA A 82 -13.60 11.97 8.71
C ALA A 82 -14.15 13.18 7.93
N TRP A 83 -15.15 13.81 8.41
CA TRP A 83 -16.10 14.80 7.91
C TRP A 83 -15.66 15.80 6.81
N PHE A 84 -14.37 16.00 6.49
CA PHE A 84 -13.91 17.12 5.66
C PHE A 84 -12.71 16.84 4.75
N SER A 85 -12.28 15.62 4.54
CA SER A 85 -11.04 15.43 3.79
C SER A 85 -11.23 14.55 2.57
N ASP A 86 -10.83 15.08 1.45
CA ASP A 86 -10.42 14.26 0.32
C ASP A 86 -9.14 13.53 0.71
N ILE A 87 -9.14 12.23 0.55
CA ILE A 87 -7.93 11.42 0.73
C ILE A 87 -7.36 11.19 -0.65
N ASP A 88 -6.34 11.95 -0.97
CA ASP A 88 -5.55 11.73 -2.18
C ASP A 88 -4.38 10.81 -1.89
N GLY A 89 -4.04 9.98 -2.83
CA GLY A 89 -2.92 9.09 -2.69
C GLY A 89 -2.49 8.44 -3.99
N ALA A 90 -1.41 7.69 -3.93
CA ALA A 90 -0.91 6.94 -5.06
C ALA A 90 -0.31 5.61 -4.62
N VAL A 91 -0.43 4.62 -5.48
CA VAL A 91 0.38 3.40 -5.43
C VAL A 91 1.44 3.51 -6.52
N ILE A 92 2.69 3.35 -6.16
CA ILE A 92 3.83 3.52 -7.05
C ILE A 92 4.66 2.24 -7.03
N LEU A 93 4.91 1.69 -8.21
CA LEU A 93 5.83 0.56 -8.39
C LEU A 93 7.21 1.09 -8.76
N TYR A 94 8.23 0.60 -8.06
CA TYR A 94 9.62 0.94 -8.30
C TYR A 94 10.41 -0.26 -8.83
N GLN A 95 11.38 0.04 -9.68
CA GLN A 95 12.48 -0.86 -9.98
C GLN A 95 13.79 -0.17 -9.55
N GLY A 96 14.41 -0.70 -8.49
CA GLY A 96 15.47 0.02 -7.81
C GLY A 96 14.97 1.36 -7.25
N SER A 97 15.59 2.46 -7.66
CA SER A 97 15.18 3.81 -7.27
C SER A 97 14.24 4.52 -8.27
N SER A 98 13.95 3.88 -9.40
CA SER A 98 13.14 4.47 -10.47
C SER A 98 11.68 4.04 -10.36
N ALA A 99 10.76 4.98 -10.35
CA ALA A 99 9.34 4.69 -10.48
C ALA A 99 9.03 4.24 -11.90
N ILE A 100 8.41 3.06 -12.04
CA ILE A 100 8.09 2.45 -13.34
C ILE A 100 6.59 2.43 -13.64
N ALA A 101 5.76 2.54 -12.63
CA ALA A 101 4.31 2.68 -12.78
C ALA A 101 3.72 3.43 -11.59
N GLN A 102 2.63 4.15 -11.82
CA GLN A 102 1.90 4.88 -10.78
C GLN A 102 0.40 4.90 -11.08
N LYS A 103 -0.40 4.71 -10.05
CA LYS A 103 -1.84 4.93 -10.07
C LYS A 103 -2.22 5.90 -8.96
N ASN A 104 -2.86 7.01 -9.34
CA ASN A 104 -3.38 8.01 -8.42
C ASN A 104 -4.82 7.68 -8.00
N TYR A 105 -5.16 8.06 -6.80
CA TYR A 105 -6.49 7.96 -6.20
C TYR A 105 -6.83 9.30 -5.58
N ASP A 106 -7.82 9.98 -6.16
CA ASP A 106 -8.07 11.41 -5.90
C ASP A 106 -9.19 11.64 -4.87
N ASN A 107 -9.79 10.58 -4.33
CA ASN A 107 -10.80 10.70 -3.27
C ASN A 107 -11.09 9.35 -2.59
N ALA A 108 -11.78 9.41 -1.45
CA ALA A 108 -12.11 8.24 -0.65
C ALA A 108 -12.87 7.15 -1.42
N SER A 109 -13.71 7.51 -2.41
CA SER A 109 -14.47 6.53 -3.19
C SER A 109 -13.60 5.66 -4.09
N GLN A 110 -12.44 6.15 -4.52
CA GLN A 110 -11.46 5.39 -5.31
C GLN A 110 -10.66 4.40 -4.46
N TRP A 111 -10.63 4.58 -3.14
CA TRP A 111 -9.98 3.70 -2.19
C TRP A 111 -10.85 2.53 -1.70
N GLY A 112 -11.93 2.23 -2.38
CA GLY A 112 -12.81 1.11 -2.04
C GLY A 112 -13.88 1.41 -0.98
N GLY A 113 -14.04 2.66 -0.58
CA GLY A 113 -15.08 3.10 0.35
C GLY A 113 -14.83 2.72 1.82
N SER A 114 -15.90 2.62 2.59
CA SER A 114 -15.85 2.41 4.05
C SER A 114 -15.97 0.96 4.49
N SER A 115 -15.93 0.03 3.55
CA SER A 115 -15.99 -1.42 3.83
C SER A 115 -15.04 -2.20 2.93
N PHE A 116 -14.48 -3.24 3.47
CA PHE A 116 -13.75 -4.24 2.70
C PHE A 116 -14.71 -5.18 1.97
#